data_8200257f8d53ae24b5dfba46482a1370
#
_entry.id   8200257f8d53ae24b5dfba46482a1370
#
_cell.length_a   1.000
_cell.length_b   1.000
_cell.length_c   1.000
_cell.angle_alpha   90.00
_cell.angle_beta   90.00
_cell.angle_gamma   90.00
#
_symmetry.space_group_name_H-M   'P 1'
#
loop_
_entity.id
_entity.type
_entity.pdbx_description
1 polymer ?
#
loop_
_entity_poly.entity_id
_entity_poly.type
_entity_poly.pdbx_seq_one_letter_code
_entity_poly.pdbx_strand_id
1 'polypeptide(L)'
;YCFTLFSSTPSTRTDTVHRKKNYLQIIEMAFDKHIAALAIGTFCLGAAELGIVPVLADIARDLHVTIPQAGLYVSAYAAGVCGGIIGLLLFGRDANIKINLLIAACLILCGNLGASFAQSDIEMLGARFVSGMPHGIFFALGAVACERLAEPGKASRDVTLMVLGQTSANFLGVPLGAWVGFAFSWRFIFIGIASLAAVLIVALCFWLPSLPVKKQPLTREIEPLKHPWPWIILGGVALGSGGFYAYYSYADPIMETITHLPAEEMTLVMIVAGGAMFFGNLASAPLTKRFRDEALVAFGQTLIVIATLCALFFSANKYTAVFFLALAAFGYYFLAGPMQALIIQGTKDAKIIIAALGQVAYNSANAIGAWLGGEAIKVSDSSITCAIPASVLGFASAVLFVSIFFYSRKRTNQLTGR
;
A
#
# COMPACT_ATOMS: atom_id res chain seq x y z
N TYR A 1 30.90 -3.47 4.00
CA TYR A 1 31.34 -2.13 3.60
C TYR A 1 30.51 -1.04 4.26
N CYS A 2 30.31 -1.10 5.58
CA CYS A 2 29.65 -0.03 6.35
C CYS A 2 30.23 0.17 7.76
N PHE A 3 31.46 -0.32 8.02
CA PHE A 3 32.08 -0.22 9.37
C PHE A 3 33.49 0.37 9.36
N THR A 4 33.86 1.15 8.34
CA THR A 4 35.19 1.78 8.25
C THR A 4 35.12 3.29 7.92
N LEU A 5 34.25 4.04 8.61
CA LEU A 5 34.18 5.50 8.48
C LEU A 5 34.24 6.24 9.82
N PHE A 6 34.93 5.67 10.81
CA PHE A 6 35.29 6.40 12.01
C PHE A 6 36.78 6.17 12.35
N SER A 7 37.65 6.65 11.47
CA SER A 7 39.02 6.97 11.90
C SER A 7 39.62 8.00 10.93
N SER A 8 39.85 9.19 11.49
CA SER A 8 40.99 10.04 11.27
C SER A 8 41.09 10.95 10.05
N THR A 9 41.48 12.11 10.40
CA THR A 9 42.20 13.20 9.74
C THR A 9 41.34 14.38 9.25
N PRO A 10 41.77 15.62 9.49
CA PRO A 10 40.98 16.81 9.18
C PRO A 10 40.81 16.94 7.68
N SER A 11 39.54 16.87 7.25
CA SER A 11 39.17 17.06 5.84
C SER A 11 39.61 18.44 5.37
N THR A 12 40.30 18.48 4.24
CA THR A 12 40.70 19.73 3.59
C THR A 12 39.44 20.54 3.24
N ARG A 13 39.59 21.86 3.16
CA ARG A 13 38.50 22.82 2.82
C ARG A 13 37.73 22.44 1.57
N THR A 14 38.32 21.67 0.67
CA THR A 14 37.75 21.09 -0.55
C THR A 14 36.75 19.98 -0.26
N ASP A 15 36.95 19.09 0.73
CA ASP A 15 36.03 18.00 1.05
C ASP A 15 34.74 18.51 1.72
N THR A 16 34.85 19.58 2.52
CA THR A 16 33.69 20.26 3.14
C THR A 16 32.84 20.97 2.08
N VAL A 17 33.46 21.55 1.04
CA VAL A 17 32.77 22.21 -0.07
C VAL A 17 32.09 21.15 -0.97
N HIS A 18 32.75 20.02 -1.25
CA HIS A 18 32.16 18.92 -1.99
C HIS A 18 31.00 18.25 -1.23
N ARG A 19 31.13 18.01 0.07
CA ARG A 19 30.02 17.53 0.90
C ARG A 19 28.87 18.53 0.95
N LYS A 20 29.15 19.82 1.15
CA LYS A 20 28.10 20.85 1.12
C LYS A 20 27.41 20.96 -0.23
N LYS A 21 28.17 20.83 -1.34
CA LYS A 21 27.63 20.81 -2.70
C LYS A 21 26.78 19.57 -2.95
N ASN A 22 27.20 18.39 -2.45
CA ASN A 22 26.39 17.17 -2.48
C ASN A 22 25.15 17.26 -1.59
N TYR A 23 25.24 17.83 -0.39
CA TYR A 23 24.06 18.08 0.45
C TYR A 23 23.09 19.10 -0.17
N LEU A 24 23.59 20.18 -0.75
CA LEU A 24 22.78 21.16 -1.48
C LEU A 24 22.16 20.54 -2.75
N GLN A 25 22.90 19.72 -3.51
CA GLN A 25 22.36 18.96 -4.63
C GLN A 25 21.32 17.92 -4.19
N ILE A 26 21.47 17.26 -3.05
CA ILE A 26 20.47 16.36 -2.49
C ILE A 26 19.24 17.16 -2.06
N ILE A 27 19.39 18.36 -1.50
CA ILE A 27 18.30 19.25 -1.10
C ILE A 27 17.62 19.89 -2.32
N GLU A 28 18.38 20.34 -3.34
CA GLU A 28 17.84 20.81 -4.62
C GLU A 28 17.19 19.66 -5.41
N MET A 29 17.73 18.44 -5.33
CA MET A 29 17.13 17.24 -5.93
C MET A 29 15.82 16.79 -5.23
N ALA A 30 15.57 17.20 -3.97
CA ALA A 30 14.34 16.88 -3.23
C ALA A 30 13.18 17.86 -3.49
N PHE A 31 13.40 18.95 -4.24
CA PHE A 31 12.41 20.02 -4.41
C PHE A 31 11.95 20.23 -5.85
N ASP A 32 11.77 19.16 -6.61
CA ASP A 32 10.99 19.24 -7.81
C ASP A 32 9.51 19.38 -7.42
N LYS A 33 8.96 20.60 -7.56
CA LYS A 33 7.65 20.99 -7.03
C LYS A 33 6.54 20.03 -7.46
N HIS A 34 6.59 19.56 -8.70
CA HIS A 34 5.59 18.62 -9.21
C HIS A 34 5.72 17.23 -8.56
N ILE A 35 6.94 16.74 -8.28
CA ILE A 35 7.15 15.48 -7.56
C ILE A 35 6.68 15.61 -6.11
N ALA A 36 6.97 16.74 -5.45
CA ALA A 36 6.48 17.01 -4.10
C ALA A 36 4.94 16.99 -4.03
N ALA A 37 4.25 17.61 -5.00
CA ALA A 37 2.79 17.56 -5.07
C ALA A 37 2.28 16.11 -5.23
N LEU A 38 2.90 15.32 -6.10
CA LEU A 38 2.53 13.92 -6.31
C LEU A 38 2.82 13.05 -5.08
N ALA A 39 3.92 13.31 -4.35
CA ALA A 39 4.24 12.63 -3.10
C ALA A 39 3.25 12.97 -1.97
N ILE A 40 2.79 14.23 -1.87
CA ILE A 40 1.71 14.62 -0.94
C ILE A 40 0.44 13.82 -1.27
N GLY A 41 0.10 13.65 -2.55
CA GLY A 41 -1.07 12.89 -2.96
C GLY A 41 -0.98 11.41 -2.57
N THR A 42 0.14 10.75 -2.82
CA THR A 42 0.34 9.35 -2.41
C THR A 42 0.41 9.18 -0.90
N PHE A 43 0.91 10.20 -0.16
CA PHE A 43 0.81 10.24 1.31
C PHE A 43 -0.64 10.28 1.78
N CYS A 44 -1.48 11.18 1.20
CA CYS A 44 -2.91 11.24 1.54
C CYS A 44 -3.60 9.89 1.30
N LEU A 45 -3.27 9.22 0.20
CA LEU A 45 -3.86 7.92 -0.15
C LEU A 45 -3.44 6.81 0.81
N GLY A 46 -2.15 6.73 1.16
CA GLY A 46 -1.65 5.76 2.14
C GLY A 46 -2.24 5.98 3.53
N ALA A 47 -2.32 7.24 3.97
CA ALA A 47 -2.96 7.60 5.23
C ALA A 47 -4.46 7.29 5.22
N ALA A 48 -5.17 7.54 4.11
CA ALA A 48 -6.60 7.24 3.99
C ALA A 48 -6.86 5.72 3.94
N GLU A 49 -5.97 4.93 3.34
CA GLU A 49 -6.10 3.47 3.27
C GLU A 49 -5.97 2.82 4.65
N LEU A 50 -4.85 3.07 5.33
CA LEU A 50 -4.49 2.36 6.57
C LEU A 50 -4.79 3.14 7.85
N GLY A 51 -5.09 4.43 7.77
CA GLY A 51 -5.37 5.27 8.95
C GLY A 51 -6.62 4.87 9.74
N ILE A 52 -7.52 4.09 9.16
CA ILE A 52 -8.70 3.56 9.85
C ILE A 52 -8.36 2.37 10.76
N VAL A 53 -7.30 1.62 10.44
CA VAL A 53 -6.97 0.36 11.11
C VAL A 53 -6.77 0.53 12.62
N PRO A 54 -6.02 1.52 13.11
CA PRO A 54 -5.75 1.67 14.55
C PRO A 54 -6.94 2.21 15.37
N VAL A 55 -8.06 2.55 14.75
CA VAL A 55 -9.24 3.14 15.39
C VAL A 55 -10.53 2.44 14.98
N LEU A 56 -10.42 1.23 14.43
CA LEU A 56 -11.58 0.49 13.90
C LEU A 56 -12.59 0.18 14.96
N ALA A 57 -12.14 -0.22 16.17
CA ALA A 57 -13.01 -0.52 17.30
C ALA A 57 -13.69 0.74 17.84
N ASP A 58 -13.00 1.89 17.86
CA ASP A 58 -13.60 3.17 18.27
C ASP A 58 -14.71 3.60 17.32
N ILE A 59 -14.50 3.45 16.01
CA ILE A 59 -15.51 3.74 14.98
C ILE A 59 -16.71 2.81 15.14
N ALA A 60 -16.47 1.52 15.37
CA ALA A 60 -17.54 0.54 15.57
C ALA A 60 -18.42 0.90 16.77
N ARG A 61 -17.80 1.31 17.89
CA ARG A 61 -18.54 1.76 19.09
C ARG A 61 -19.35 3.02 18.84
N ASP A 62 -18.75 4.02 18.18
CA ASP A 62 -19.36 5.32 17.98
C ASP A 62 -20.53 5.29 16.98
N LEU A 63 -20.43 4.45 15.94
CA LEU A 63 -21.48 4.24 14.94
C LEU A 63 -22.45 3.11 15.31
N HIS A 64 -22.30 2.50 16.50
CA HIS A 64 -23.16 1.42 17.02
C HIS A 64 -23.26 0.21 16.05
N VAL A 65 -22.13 -0.17 15.45
CA VAL A 65 -22.00 -1.32 14.56
C VAL A 65 -21.10 -2.41 15.15
N THR A 66 -21.19 -3.62 14.63
CA THR A 66 -20.30 -4.71 15.03
C THR A 66 -18.91 -4.55 14.38
N ILE A 67 -17.89 -5.17 14.98
CA ILE A 67 -16.52 -5.19 14.43
C ILE A 67 -16.49 -5.71 12.97
N PRO A 68 -17.21 -6.83 12.62
CA PRO A 68 -17.28 -7.26 11.21
C PRO A 68 -17.90 -6.22 10.27
N GLN A 69 -18.91 -5.48 10.71
CA GLN A 69 -19.49 -4.39 9.91
C GLN A 69 -18.48 -3.26 9.73
N ALA A 70 -17.77 -2.85 10.78
CA ALA A 70 -16.71 -1.84 10.67
C ALA A 70 -15.58 -2.28 9.72
N GLY A 71 -15.26 -3.58 9.65
CA GLY A 71 -14.32 -4.15 8.68
C GLY A 71 -14.72 -3.90 7.22
N LEU A 72 -16.02 -3.76 6.93
CA LEU A 72 -16.51 -3.42 5.59
C LEU A 72 -16.09 -2.00 5.15
N TYR A 73 -15.72 -1.11 6.06
CA TYR A 73 -15.20 0.22 5.72
C TYR A 73 -13.83 0.12 5.01
N VAL A 74 -13.01 -0.88 5.37
CA VAL A 74 -11.77 -1.19 4.66
C VAL A 74 -12.08 -1.76 3.29
N SER A 75 -13.05 -2.69 3.21
CA SER A 75 -13.51 -3.27 1.95
C SER A 75 -14.13 -2.23 1.01
N ALA A 76 -14.91 -1.27 1.55
CA ALA A 76 -15.53 -0.19 0.78
C ALA A 76 -14.48 0.72 0.15
N TYR A 77 -13.43 1.07 0.88
CA TYR A 77 -12.29 1.82 0.31
C TYR A 77 -11.65 1.07 -0.86
N ALA A 78 -11.33 -0.19 -0.67
CA ALA A 78 -10.70 -1.02 -1.69
C ALA A 78 -11.61 -1.24 -2.92
N ALA A 79 -12.92 -1.41 -2.71
CA ALA A 79 -13.90 -1.43 -3.80
C ALA A 79 -13.96 -0.09 -4.54
N GLY A 80 -13.83 1.03 -3.81
CA GLY A 80 -13.70 2.37 -4.37
C GLY A 80 -12.50 2.49 -5.31
N VAL A 81 -11.33 1.93 -4.94
CA VAL A 81 -10.13 1.93 -5.81
C VAL A 81 -10.42 1.24 -7.13
N CYS A 82 -11.06 0.07 -7.10
CA CYS A 82 -11.47 -0.64 -8.32
C CYS A 82 -12.46 0.19 -9.16
N GLY A 83 -13.47 0.78 -8.51
CA GLY A 83 -14.46 1.64 -9.15
C GLY A 83 -13.83 2.88 -9.81
N GLY A 84 -12.85 3.50 -9.13
CA GLY A 84 -12.11 4.63 -9.65
C GLY A 84 -11.30 4.32 -10.90
N ILE A 85 -10.62 3.17 -10.93
CA ILE A 85 -9.88 2.72 -12.12
C ILE A 85 -10.82 2.50 -13.29
N ILE A 86 -11.97 1.86 -13.06
CA ILE A 86 -13.01 1.68 -14.10
C ILE A 86 -13.51 3.06 -14.57
N GLY A 87 -13.81 3.98 -13.65
CA GLY A 87 -14.21 5.34 -13.97
C GLY A 87 -13.17 6.09 -14.81
N LEU A 88 -11.88 5.96 -14.49
CA LEU A 88 -10.80 6.54 -15.28
C LEU A 88 -10.79 5.98 -16.71
N LEU A 89 -10.91 4.67 -16.87
CA LEU A 89 -10.87 4.02 -18.18
C LEU A 89 -12.08 4.41 -19.05
N LEU A 90 -13.25 4.60 -18.45
CA LEU A 90 -14.48 4.94 -19.17
C LEU A 90 -14.59 6.44 -19.48
N PHE A 91 -14.21 7.31 -18.55
CA PHE A 91 -14.51 8.74 -18.62
C PHE A 91 -13.28 9.64 -18.62
N GLY A 92 -12.17 9.22 -18.00
CA GLY A 92 -10.97 10.03 -17.79
C GLY A 92 -9.84 9.80 -18.78
N ARG A 93 -9.91 8.73 -19.57
CA ARG A 93 -8.81 8.26 -20.41
C ARG A 93 -8.29 9.30 -21.41
N ASP A 94 -9.18 10.07 -22.01
CA ASP A 94 -8.86 11.08 -23.02
C ASP A 94 -8.65 12.49 -22.42
N ALA A 95 -8.84 12.65 -21.13
CA ALA A 95 -8.72 13.92 -20.43
C ALA A 95 -7.26 14.23 -20.07
N ASN A 96 -6.97 15.52 -19.85
CA ASN A 96 -5.67 15.97 -19.38
C ASN A 96 -5.31 15.34 -18.02
N ILE A 97 -4.07 14.86 -17.89
CA ILE A 97 -3.59 14.19 -16.64
C ILE A 97 -3.77 15.11 -15.44
N LYS A 98 -3.46 16.41 -15.55
CA LYS A 98 -3.64 17.38 -14.47
C LYS A 98 -5.10 17.45 -14.01
N ILE A 99 -6.06 17.46 -14.93
CA ILE A 99 -7.50 17.53 -14.61
C ILE A 99 -7.92 16.28 -13.84
N ASN A 100 -7.51 15.09 -14.31
CA ASN A 100 -7.81 13.83 -13.62
C ASN A 100 -7.18 13.77 -12.22
N LEU A 101 -5.95 14.26 -12.05
CA LEU A 101 -5.29 14.32 -10.74
C LEU A 101 -5.97 15.33 -9.80
N LEU A 102 -6.50 16.45 -10.32
CA LEU A 102 -7.29 17.40 -9.54
C LEU A 102 -8.64 16.78 -9.14
N ILE A 103 -9.33 16.08 -10.04
CA ILE A 103 -10.55 15.34 -9.70
C ILE A 103 -10.25 14.30 -8.60
N ALA A 104 -9.15 13.54 -8.74
CA ALA A 104 -8.72 12.60 -7.73
C ALA A 104 -8.45 13.28 -6.37
N ALA A 105 -7.78 14.44 -6.34
CA ALA A 105 -7.54 15.20 -5.13
C ALA A 105 -8.85 15.72 -4.49
N CYS A 106 -9.83 16.15 -5.30
CA CYS A 106 -11.16 16.52 -4.82
C CYS A 106 -11.91 15.31 -4.21
N LEU A 107 -11.78 14.11 -4.82
CA LEU A 107 -12.37 12.89 -4.26
C LEU A 107 -11.71 12.48 -2.93
N ILE A 108 -10.37 12.66 -2.77
CA ILE A 108 -9.70 12.47 -1.48
C ILE A 108 -10.31 13.42 -0.44
N LEU A 109 -10.43 14.71 -0.78
CA LEU A 109 -11.00 15.73 0.11
C LEU A 109 -12.43 15.37 0.51
N CYS A 110 -13.32 15.19 -0.47
CA CYS A 110 -14.74 14.94 -0.22
C CYS A 110 -14.98 13.61 0.52
N GLY A 111 -14.29 12.55 0.13
CA GLY A 111 -14.44 11.24 0.77
C GLY A 111 -13.99 11.25 2.23
N ASN A 112 -12.87 11.91 2.55
CA ASN A 112 -12.39 11.99 3.93
C ASN A 112 -13.21 12.99 4.77
N LEU A 113 -13.67 14.09 4.20
CA LEU A 113 -14.64 14.95 4.90
C LEU A 113 -15.93 14.18 5.18
N GLY A 114 -16.48 13.45 4.20
CA GLY A 114 -17.65 12.61 4.40
C GLY A 114 -17.44 11.59 5.53
N ALA A 115 -16.29 10.92 5.56
CA ALA A 115 -15.96 9.98 6.63
C ALA A 115 -15.88 10.68 8.01
N SER A 116 -15.33 11.87 8.10
CA SER A 116 -15.21 12.61 9.36
C SER A 116 -16.55 13.03 9.96
N PHE A 117 -17.55 13.28 9.11
CA PHE A 117 -18.92 13.69 9.53
C PHE A 117 -19.91 12.53 9.56
N ALA A 118 -19.50 11.30 9.21
CA ALA A 118 -20.39 10.15 9.19
C ALA A 118 -21.02 9.89 10.58
N GLN A 119 -22.34 9.71 10.58
CA GLN A 119 -23.16 9.41 11.77
C GLN A 119 -23.84 8.04 11.64
N SER A 120 -23.73 7.39 10.48
CA SER A 120 -24.32 6.10 10.20
C SER A 120 -23.36 5.19 9.42
N ASP A 121 -23.63 3.88 9.48
CA ASP A 121 -22.92 2.84 8.74
C ASP A 121 -22.87 3.14 7.23
N ILE A 122 -24.03 3.47 6.65
CA ILE A 122 -24.16 3.75 5.21
C ILE A 122 -23.36 4.98 4.79
N GLU A 123 -23.37 6.03 5.61
CA GLU A 123 -22.59 7.26 5.33
C GLU A 123 -21.09 6.95 5.36
N MET A 124 -20.63 6.19 6.35
CA MET A 124 -19.23 5.78 6.43
C MET A 124 -18.84 4.88 5.25
N LEU A 125 -19.64 3.88 4.88
CA LEU A 125 -19.40 3.03 3.70
C LEU A 125 -19.30 3.86 2.42
N GLY A 126 -20.24 4.78 2.19
CA GLY A 126 -20.23 5.67 1.03
C GLY A 126 -19.01 6.58 0.99
N ALA A 127 -18.67 7.20 2.12
CA ALA A 127 -17.51 8.06 2.25
C ALA A 127 -16.19 7.32 2.01
N ARG A 128 -16.06 6.10 2.53
CA ARG A 128 -14.90 5.23 2.31
C ARG A 128 -14.77 4.81 0.84
N PHE A 129 -15.88 4.45 0.19
CA PHE A 129 -15.89 4.14 -1.25
C PHE A 129 -15.40 5.34 -2.07
N VAL A 130 -15.95 6.54 -1.83
CA VAL A 130 -15.53 7.77 -2.53
C VAL A 130 -14.06 8.10 -2.25
N SER A 131 -13.60 7.96 -1.02
CA SER A 131 -12.21 8.20 -0.61
C SER A 131 -11.23 7.21 -1.24
N GLY A 132 -11.69 5.99 -1.58
CA GLY A 132 -10.89 4.98 -2.27
C GLY A 132 -10.75 5.24 -3.78
N MET A 133 -11.75 5.79 -4.45
CA MET A 133 -11.75 5.99 -5.91
C MET A 133 -10.49 6.67 -6.48
N PRO A 134 -9.93 7.70 -5.86
CA PRO A 134 -8.75 8.38 -6.38
C PRO A 134 -7.46 7.56 -6.32
N HIS A 135 -7.38 6.51 -5.51
CA HIS A 135 -6.13 5.80 -5.22
C HIS A 135 -5.47 5.24 -6.50
N GLY A 136 -6.17 4.38 -7.23
CA GLY A 136 -5.64 3.79 -8.46
C GLY A 136 -5.43 4.81 -9.58
N ILE A 137 -6.34 5.80 -9.69
CA ILE A 137 -6.24 6.91 -10.65
C ILE A 137 -4.95 7.71 -10.40
N PHE A 138 -4.71 8.08 -9.15
CA PHE A 138 -3.59 8.94 -8.77
C PHE A 138 -2.25 8.25 -8.99
N PHE A 139 -2.13 6.96 -8.61
CA PHE A 139 -0.91 6.19 -8.84
C PHE A 139 -0.61 6.00 -10.33
N ALA A 140 -1.61 5.63 -11.13
CA ALA A 140 -1.42 5.42 -12.56
C ALA A 140 -1.01 6.72 -13.29
N LEU A 141 -1.77 7.78 -13.09
CA LEU A 141 -1.53 9.06 -13.77
C LEU A 141 -0.36 9.84 -13.19
N GLY A 142 -0.10 9.70 -11.89
CA GLY A 142 1.07 10.29 -11.23
C GLY A 142 2.37 9.70 -11.75
N ALA A 143 2.44 8.37 -11.95
CA ALA A 143 3.61 7.72 -12.55
C ALA A 143 3.85 8.21 -13.99
N VAL A 144 2.79 8.35 -14.79
CA VAL A 144 2.89 8.91 -16.15
C VAL A 144 3.32 10.40 -16.13
N ALA A 145 2.83 11.16 -15.15
CA ALA A 145 3.26 12.56 -14.98
C ALA A 145 4.74 12.65 -14.61
N CYS A 146 5.21 11.82 -13.68
CA CYS A 146 6.65 11.71 -13.36
C CYS A 146 7.47 11.37 -14.59
N GLU A 147 7.08 10.35 -15.36
CA GLU A 147 7.81 9.93 -16.56
C GLU A 147 7.91 11.06 -17.60
N ARG A 148 6.83 11.84 -17.81
CA ARG A 148 6.79 12.92 -18.79
C ARG A 148 7.53 14.19 -18.36
N LEU A 149 7.64 14.44 -17.08
CA LEU A 149 8.29 15.65 -16.54
C LEU A 149 9.74 15.40 -16.13
N ALA A 150 10.14 14.13 -16.03
CA ALA A 150 11.48 13.74 -15.63
C ALA A 150 12.53 14.20 -16.66
N GLU A 151 13.69 14.59 -16.17
CA GLU A 151 14.88 14.72 -17.00
C GLU A 151 15.28 13.34 -17.59
N PRO A 152 15.96 13.33 -18.75
CA PRO A 152 16.40 12.09 -19.37
C PRO A 152 17.14 11.16 -18.38
N GLY A 153 16.64 9.93 -18.24
CA GLY A 153 17.19 8.91 -17.33
C GLY A 153 16.76 9.00 -15.86
N LYS A 154 15.97 10.00 -15.46
CA LYS A 154 15.53 10.18 -14.06
C LYS A 154 14.09 9.74 -13.77
N ALA A 155 13.33 9.27 -14.77
CA ALA A 155 11.92 8.90 -14.61
C ALA A 155 11.66 7.89 -13.49
N SER A 156 12.48 6.83 -13.40
CA SER A 156 12.36 5.82 -12.33
C SER A 156 12.57 6.40 -10.92
N ARG A 157 13.52 7.34 -10.79
CA ARG A 157 13.77 8.07 -9.55
C ARG A 157 12.53 8.87 -9.12
N ASP A 158 11.94 9.60 -10.05
CA ASP A 158 10.83 10.51 -9.78
C ASP A 158 9.56 9.75 -9.40
N VAL A 159 9.30 8.61 -10.05
CA VAL A 159 8.24 7.66 -9.64
C VAL A 159 8.51 7.11 -8.23
N THR A 160 9.77 6.76 -7.92
CA THR A 160 10.13 6.27 -6.57
C THR A 160 9.89 7.34 -5.51
N LEU A 161 10.23 8.60 -5.78
CA LEU A 161 9.99 9.72 -4.86
C LEU A 161 8.48 9.98 -4.66
N MET A 162 7.68 9.84 -5.71
CA MET A 162 6.23 9.90 -5.60
C MET A 162 5.71 8.78 -4.67
N VAL A 163 6.13 7.54 -4.89
CA VAL A 163 5.70 6.37 -4.08
C VAL A 163 6.19 6.45 -2.63
N LEU A 164 7.30 7.14 -2.38
CA LEU A 164 7.83 7.37 -1.03
C LEU A 164 6.80 8.10 -0.15
N GLY A 165 5.91 8.91 -0.73
CA GLY A 165 4.80 9.52 0.00
C GLY A 165 3.93 8.48 0.70
N GLN A 166 3.50 7.42 0.02
CA GLN A 166 2.69 6.35 0.62
C GLN A 166 3.47 5.59 1.71
N THR A 167 4.74 5.26 1.45
CA THR A 167 5.58 4.59 2.45
C THR A 167 5.75 5.46 3.70
N SER A 168 5.90 6.78 3.51
CA SER A 168 5.96 7.74 4.62
C SER A 168 4.64 7.82 5.40
N ALA A 169 3.50 7.70 4.71
CA ALA A 169 2.19 7.64 5.38
C ALA A 169 2.07 6.40 6.26
N ASN A 170 2.51 5.25 5.79
CA ASN A 170 2.45 4.01 6.56
C ASN A 170 3.35 4.06 7.79
N PHE A 171 4.55 4.66 7.68
CA PHE A 171 5.52 4.73 8.76
C PHE A 171 5.26 5.86 9.76
N LEU A 172 4.77 7.01 9.29
CA LEU A 172 4.54 8.22 10.11
C LEU A 172 3.06 8.56 10.26
N GLY A 173 2.32 8.50 9.15
CA GLY A 173 0.92 8.94 9.09
C GLY A 173 -0.01 8.06 9.90
N VAL A 174 0.13 6.73 9.81
CA VAL A 174 -0.72 5.77 10.54
C VAL A 174 -0.49 5.85 12.05
N PRO A 175 0.76 5.84 12.58
CA PRO A 175 0.99 6.07 14.00
C PRO A 175 0.51 7.44 14.50
N LEU A 176 0.72 8.50 13.71
CA LEU A 176 0.20 9.84 14.06
C LEU A 176 -1.32 9.83 14.09
N GLY A 177 -1.96 9.15 13.15
CA GLY A 177 -3.41 8.94 13.14
C GLY A 177 -3.89 8.20 14.39
N ALA A 178 -3.22 7.12 14.79
CA ALA A 178 -3.53 6.39 16.03
C ALA A 178 -3.46 7.31 17.25
N TRP A 179 -2.39 8.11 17.37
CA TRP A 179 -2.25 9.07 18.45
C TRP A 179 -3.36 10.15 18.44
N VAL A 180 -3.67 10.71 17.27
CA VAL A 180 -4.75 11.70 17.11
C VAL A 180 -6.11 11.08 17.45
N GLY A 181 -6.36 9.84 17.02
CA GLY A 181 -7.59 9.10 17.31
C GLY A 181 -7.78 8.90 18.80
N PHE A 182 -6.74 8.47 19.50
CA PHE A 182 -6.74 8.30 20.94
C PHE A 182 -6.88 9.64 21.70
N ALA A 183 -6.07 10.68 21.33
CA ALA A 183 -6.01 11.94 22.09
C ALA A 183 -7.26 12.81 21.92
N PHE A 184 -7.93 12.72 20.78
CA PHE A 184 -9.06 13.60 20.44
C PHE A 184 -10.28 12.82 19.98
N SER A 185 -10.27 12.30 18.76
CA SER A 185 -11.31 11.46 18.15
C SER A 185 -10.80 10.89 16.82
N TRP A 186 -11.28 9.70 16.44
CA TRP A 186 -11.03 9.11 15.14
C TRP A 186 -11.42 10.03 13.96
N ARG A 187 -12.41 10.90 14.14
CA ARG A 187 -12.86 11.88 13.14
C ARG A 187 -11.76 12.83 12.69
N PHE A 188 -10.88 13.23 13.62
CA PHE A 188 -9.77 14.14 13.32
C PHE A 188 -8.71 13.55 12.40
N ILE A 189 -8.61 12.22 12.32
CA ILE A 189 -7.74 11.55 11.35
C ILE A 189 -8.18 11.90 9.93
N PHE A 190 -9.47 11.74 9.66
CA PHE A 190 -10.06 12.04 8.35
C PHE A 190 -10.05 13.53 8.03
N ILE A 191 -10.28 14.40 9.02
CA ILE A 191 -10.13 15.86 8.86
C ILE A 191 -8.69 16.23 8.50
N GLY A 192 -7.70 15.61 9.15
CA GLY A 192 -6.28 15.82 8.84
C GLY A 192 -5.94 15.43 7.39
N ILE A 193 -6.41 14.26 6.93
CA ILE A 193 -6.23 13.81 5.56
C ILE A 193 -6.93 14.75 4.56
N ALA A 194 -8.16 15.18 4.86
CA ALA A 194 -8.91 16.13 4.04
C ALA A 194 -8.20 17.49 3.96
N SER A 195 -7.65 17.98 5.07
CA SER A 195 -6.88 19.23 5.11
C SER A 195 -5.62 19.14 4.23
N LEU A 196 -4.93 17.99 4.29
CA LEU A 196 -3.78 17.75 3.44
C LEU A 196 -4.17 17.60 1.96
N ALA A 197 -5.34 17.03 1.66
CA ALA A 197 -5.88 16.98 0.29
C ALA A 197 -6.23 18.38 -0.25
N ALA A 198 -6.68 19.30 0.59
CA ALA A 198 -6.86 20.71 0.20
C ALA A 198 -5.51 21.37 -0.18
N VAL A 199 -4.45 21.11 0.60
CA VAL A 199 -3.09 21.55 0.26
C VAL A 199 -2.62 20.91 -1.05
N LEU A 200 -2.92 19.63 -1.28
CA LEU A 200 -2.62 18.91 -2.53
C LEU A 200 -3.29 19.57 -3.74
N ILE A 201 -4.58 19.95 -3.64
CA ILE A 201 -5.30 20.63 -4.73
C ILE A 201 -4.56 21.92 -5.11
N VAL A 202 -4.20 22.74 -4.11
CA VAL A 202 -3.44 23.98 -4.34
C VAL A 202 -2.09 23.67 -4.99
N ALA A 203 -1.36 22.69 -4.48
CA ALA A 203 -0.06 22.29 -5.03
C ALA A 203 -0.19 21.81 -6.49
N LEU A 204 -1.18 20.97 -6.81
CA LEU A 204 -1.42 20.52 -8.19
C LEU A 204 -1.80 21.69 -9.13
N CYS A 205 -2.59 22.64 -8.66
CA CYS A 205 -2.95 23.80 -9.46
C CYS A 205 -1.72 24.62 -9.88
N PHE A 206 -0.79 24.87 -8.95
CA PHE A 206 0.34 25.77 -9.18
C PHE A 206 1.61 25.05 -9.65
N TRP A 207 1.84 23.81 -9.26
CA TRP A 207 3.10 23.11 -9.46
C TRP A 207 3.06 22.09 -10.60
N LEU A 208 1.88 21.56 -10.96
CA LEU A 208 1.77 20.61 -12.06
C LEU A 208 1.39 21.33 -13.36
N PRO A 209 2.18 21.20 -14.45
CA PRO A 209 1.81 21.74 -15.75
C PRO A 209 0.66 20.96 -16.39
N SER A 210 0.05 21.55 -17.42
CA SER A 210 -0.94 20.84 -18.25
C SER A 210 -0.26 19.71 -19.03
N LEU A 211 -0.79 18.50 -18.92
CA LEU A 211 -0.24 17.28 -19.53
C LEU A 211 -1.31 16.59 -20.37
N PRO A 212 -1.46 16.96 -21.66
CA PRO A 212 -2.43 16.35 -22.57
C PRO A 212 -2.09 14.88 -22.84
N VAL A 213 -3.12 14.02 -22.95
CA VAL A 213 -2.94 12.60 -23.25
C VAL A 213 -2.85 12.37 -24.75
N LYS A 214 -1.90 11.55 -25.19
CA LYS A 214 -1.87 11.03 -26.55
C LYS A 214 -2.77 9.80 -26.62
N LYS A 215 -3.81 9.84 -27.45
CA LYS A 215 -4.71 8.70 -27.69
C LYS A 215 -3.94 7.51 -28.24
N GLN A 216 -4.05 6.36 -27.60
CA GLN A 216 -3.51 5.08 -28.11
C GLN A 216 -4.65 4.07 -28.29
N PRO A 217 -4.61 3.20 -29.33
CA PRO A 217 -5.62 2.19 -29.53
C PRO A 217 -5.55 1.10 -28.43
N LEU A 218 -6.68 0.82 -27.79
CA LEU A 218 -6.83 -0.19 -26.73
C LEU A 218 -6.43 -1.61 -27.16
N THR A 219 -6.52 -1.92 -28.44
CA THR A 219 -6.35 -3.28 -28.97
C THR A 219 -4.95 -3.86 -28.76
N ARG A 220 -3.91 -3.04 -28.79
CA ARG A 220 -2.51 -3.47 -28.52
C ARG A 220 -2.23 -3.74 -27.04
N GLU A 221 -2.92 -3.03 -26.16
CA GLU A 221 -2.69 -3.12 -24.72
C GLU A 221 -3.35 -4.35 -24.10
N ILE A 222 -4.40 -4.93 -24.77
CA ILE A 222 -5.18 -6.07 -24.27
C ILE A 222 -4.56 -7.42 -24.68
N GLU A 223 -3.69 -7.46 -25.69
CA GLU A 223 -3.15 -8.71 -26.25
C GLU A 223 -2.46 -9.63 -25.21
N PRO A 224 -1.63 -9.12 -24.28
CA PRO A 224 -1.02 -9.94 -23.24
C PRO A 224 -2.02 -10.62 -22.29
N LEU A 225 -3.24 -10.05 -22.16
CA LEU A 225 -4.29 -10.62 -21.31
C LEU A 225 -4.90 -11.92 -21.89
N LYS A 226 -4.60 -12.26 -23.13
CA LYS A 226 -4.99 -13.54 -23.75
C LYS A 226 -4.15 -14.71 -23.23
N HIS A 227 -2.99 -14.43 -22.63
CA HIS A 227 -2.13 -15.45 -22.03
C HIS A 227 -2.52 -15.72 -20.56
N PRO A 228 -2.43 -16.97 -20.08
CA PRO A 228 -2.80 -17.31 -18.70
C PRO A 228 -1.82 -16.75 -17.65
N TRP A 229 -0.58 -16.47 -18.03
CA TRP A 229 0.47 -16.08 -17.11
C TRP A 229 0.15 -14.83 -16.27
N PRO A 230 -0.29 -13.70 -16.82
CA PRO A 230 -0.68 -12.54 -16.03
C PRO A 230 -1.77 -12.86 -15.01
N TRP A 231 -2.77 -13.67 -15.39
CA TRP A 231 -3.87 -14.05 -14.50
C TRP A 231 -3.44 -14.93 -13.33
N ILE A 232 -2.46 -15.82 -13.55
CA ILE A 232 -1.87 -16.64 -12.49
C ILE A 232 -1.16 -15.75 -11.47
N ILE A 233 -0.36 -14.78 -11.92
CA ILE A 233 0.32 -13.83 -11.04
C ILE A 233 -0.69 -12.94 -10.30
N LEU A 234 -1.68 -12.38 -10.99
CA LEU A 234 -2.74 -11.57 -10.38
C LEU A 234 -3.57 -12.37 -9.36
N GLY A 235 -3.84 -13.65 -9.66
CA GLY A 235 -4.47 -14.58 -8.71
C GLY A 235 -3.60 -14.80 -7.46
N GLY A 236 -2.29 -14.95 -7.63
CA GLY A 236 -1.34 -15.04 -6.52
C GLY A 236 -1.30 -13.76 -5.66
N VAL A 237 -1.35 -12.59 -6.31
CA VAL A 237 -1.50 -11.29 -5.63
C VAL A 237 -2.81 -11.26 -4.82
N ALA A 238 -3.92 -11.64 -5.44
CA ALA A 238 -5.23 -11.63 -4.80
C ALA A 238 -5.26 -12.52 -3.54
N LEU A 239 -4.72 -13.73 -3.63
CA LEU A 239 -4.64 -14.66 -2.48
C LEU A 239 -3.74 -14.10 -1.38
N GLY A 240 -2.53 -13.67 -1.72
CA GLY A 240 -1.54 -13.24 -0.72
C GLY A 240 -1.91 -11.95 -0.02
N SER A 241 -2.36 -10.96 -0.77
CA SER A 241 -2.82 -9.68 -0.21
C SER A 241 -4.12 -9.86 0.57
N GLY A 242 -5.05 -10.69 0.07
CA GLY A 242 -6.28 -11.04 0.78
C GLY A 242 -5.98 -11.68 2.14
N GLY A 243 -4.98 -12.56 2.22
CA GLY A 243 -4.52 -13.15 3.48
C GLY A 243 -3.99 -12.09 4.45
N PHE A 244 -3.14 -11.18 3.99
CA PHE A 244 -2.63 -10.11 4.83
C PHE A 244 -3.75 -9.20 5.36
N TYR A 245 -4.64 -8.71 4.49
CA TYR A 245 -5.71 -7.80 4.89
C TYR A 245 -6.80 -8.46 5.72
N ALA A 246 -7.03 -9.78 5.59
CA ALA A 246 -7.94 -10.51 6.48
C ALA A 246 -7.53 -10.41 7.94
N TYR A 247 -6.22 -10.35 8.23
CA TYR A 247 -5.68 -10.22 9.59
C TYR A 247 -5.42 -8.75 9.97
N TYR A 248 -4.68 -8.01 9.12
CA TYR A 248 -4.19 -6.67 9.44
C TYR A 248 -5.33 -5.65 9.63
N SER A 249 -6.44 -5.79 8.90
CA SER A 249 -7.59 -4.90 9.03
C SER A 249 -8.25 -4.95 10.42
N TYR A 250 -8.03 -6.03 11.15
CA TYR A 250 -8.57 -6.22 12.50
C TYR A 250 -7.50 -6.14 13.59
N ALA A 251 -6.36 -5.48 13.31
CA ALA A 251 -5.28 -5.31 14.27
C ALA A 251 -5.75 -4.63 15.56
N ASP A 252 -6.53 -3.54 15.44
CA ASP A 252 -7.07 -2.81 16.59
C ASP A 252 -8.05 -3.67 17.42
N PRO A 253 -9.11 -4.29 16.86
CA PRO A 253 -9.97 -5.21 17.61
C PRO A 253 -9.22 -6.37 18.26
N ILE A 254 -8.18 -6.92 17.63
CA ILE A 254 -7.37 -8.00 18.25
C ILE A 254 -6.63 -7.46 19.48
N MET A 255 -5.98 -6.30 19.35
CA MET A 255 -5.24 -5.69 20.45
C MET A 255 -6.15 -5.31 21.62
N GLU A 256 -7.35 -4.81 21.34
CA GLU A 256 -8.34 -4.46 22.36
C GLU A 256 -8.94 -5.69 23.03
N THR A 257 -9.50 -6.62 22.26
CA THR A 257 -10.37 -7.68 22.82
C THR A 257 -9.62 -8.94 23.22
N ILE A 258 -8.49 -9.27 22.58
CA ILE A 258 -7.72 -10.49 22.85
C ILE A 258 -6.48 -10.19 23.69
N THR A 259 -5.77 -9.11 23.34
CA THR A 259 -4.52 -8.73 24.02
C THR A 259 -4.80 -7.87 25.26
N HIS A 260 -6.01 -7.25 25.34
CA HIS A 260 -6.39 -6.27 26.35
C HIS A 260 -5.41 -5.10 26.48
N LEU A 261 -4.93 -4.63 25.32
CA LEU A 261 -3.99 -3.54 25.24
C LEU A 261 -4.70 -2.21 25.48
N PRO A 262 -4.18 -1.30 26.31
CA PRO A 262 -4.72 0.05 26.42
C PRO A 262 -4.69 0.79 25.09
N ALA A 263 -5.74 1.56 24.77
CA ALA A 263 -5.86 2.28 23.49
C ALA A 263 -4.67 3.23 23.22
N GLU A 264 -4.09 3.82 24.25
CA GLU A 264 -2.90 4.68 24.18
C GLU A 264 -1.66 3.94 23.65
N GLU A 265 -1.53 2.63 23.90
CA GLU A 265 -0.42 1.81 23.42
C GLU A 265 -0.59 1.45 21.92
N MET A 266 -1.78 1.64 21.32
CA MET A 266 -2.01 1.35 19.89
C MET A 266 -1.11 2.17 18.97
N THR A 267 -0.78 3.39 19.36
CA THR A 267 0.21 4.22 18.64
C THR A 267 1.55 3.50 18.53
N LEU A 268 2.05 2.90 19.61
CA LEU A 268 3.30 2.13 19.61
C LEU A 268 3.21 0.89 18.72
N VAL A 269 2.08 0.18 18.78
CA VAL A 269 1.82 -0.97 17.89
C VAL A 269 1.94 -0.56 16.42
N MET A 270 1.35 0.57 16.04
CA MET A 270 1.40 1.08 14.66
C MET A 270 2.80 1.56 14.28
N ILE A 271 3.58 2.13 15.20
CA ILE A 271 5.00 2.46 14.95
C ILE A 271 5.79 1.18 14.65
N VAL A 272 5.61 0.13 15.44
CA VAL A 272 6.30 -1.16 15.24
C VAL A 272 5.88 -1.81 13.93
N ALA A 273 4.57 -1.84 13.62
CA ALA A 273 4.05 -2.40 12.39
C ALA A 273 4.52 -1.60 11.15
N GLY A 274 4.44 -0.26 11.18
CA GLY A 274 4.93 0.63 10.11
C GLY A 274 6.43 0.53 9.91
N GLY A 275 7.20 0.45 11.00
CA GLY A 275 8.64 0.17 10.96
C GLY A 275 8.94 -1.17 10.30
N ALA A 276 8.20 -2.22 10.65
CA ALA A 276 8.33 -3.54 10.04
C ALA A 276 8.03 -3.50 8.53
N MET A 277 7.01 -2.76 8.09
CA MET A 277 6.72 -2.51 6.67
C MET A 277 7.89 -1.85 5.96
N PHE A 278 8.44 -0.79 6.55
CA PHE A 278 9.57 -0.05 5.99
C PHE A 278 10.82 -0.94 5.86
N PHE A 279 11.19 -1.63 6.92
CA PHE A 279 12.35 -2.52 6.92
C PHE A 279 12.13 -3.76 6.05
N GLY A 280 10.90 -4.27 5.93
CA GLY A 280 10.55 -5.35 5.01
C GLY A 280 10.84 -4.98 3.56
N ASN A 281 10.36 -3.83 3.13
CA ASN A 281 10.63 -3.32 1.77
C ASN A 281 12.12 -3.08 1.53
N LEU A 282 12.82 -2.45 2.49
CA LEU A 282 14.24 -2.18 2.39
C LEU A 282 15.08 -3.48 2.33
N ALA A 283 14.71 -4.50 3.09
CA ALA A 283 15.42 -5.78 3.15
C ALA A 283 15.32 -6.58 1.85
N SER A 284 14.22 -6.47 1.10
CA SER A 284 14.03 -7.21 -0.16
C SER A 284 14.91 -6.68 -1.29
N ALA A 285 15.14 -5.37 -1.37
CA ALA A 285 15.80 -4.72 -2.49
C ALA A 285 17.21 -5.29 -2.83
N PRO A 286 18.14 -5.53 -1.90
CA PRO A 286 19.43 -6.14 -2.21
C PRO A 286 19.32 -7.62 -2.57
N LEU A 287 18.27 -8.32 -2.12
CA LEU A 287 18.07 -9.74 -2.34
C LEU A 287 17.58 -10.05 -3.75
N THR A 288 16.89 -9.13 -4.42
CA THR A 288 16.46 -9.28 -5.82
C THR A 288 17.64 -9.44 -6.80
N LYS A 289 18.86 -9.02 -6.40
CA LYS A 289 20.10 -9.26 -7.18
C LYS A 289 20.64 -10.68 -7.06
N ARG A 290 20.24 -11.42 -6.02
CA ARG A 290 20.78 -12.77 -5.72
C ARG A 290 19.77 -13.89 -5.86
N PHE A 291 18.50 -13.58 -5.62
CA PHE A 291 17.41 -14.54 -5.62
C PHE A 291 16.38 -14.15 -6.68
N ARG A 292 15.66 -15.12 -7.17
CA ARG A 292 14.56 -14.94 -8.13
C ARG A 292 13.36 -14.32 -7.41
N ASP A 293 12.60 -13.48 -8.12
CA ASP A 293 11.46 -12.78 -7.57
C ASP A 293 10.40 -13.74 -7.01
N GLU A 294 10.17 -14.90 -7.68
CA GLU A 294 9.22 -15.91 -7.22
C GLU A 294 9.59 -16.52 -5.87
N ALA A 295 10.90 -16.72 -5.62
CA ALA A 295 11.39 -17.23 -4.36
C ALA A 295 11.24 -16.22 -3.22
N LEU A 296 11.51 -14.93 -3.51
CA LEU A 296 11.34 -13.84 -2.53
C LEU A 296 9.88 -13.65 -2.18
N VAL A 297 8.98 -13.73 -3.17
CA VAL A 297 7.54 -13.66 -2.94
C VAL A 297 7.07 -14.85 -2.08
N ALA A 298 7.46 -16.06 -2.43
CA ALA A 298 7.13 -17.26 -1.64
C ALA A 298 7.64 -17.16 -0.19
N PHE A 299 8.84 -16.60 0.03
CA PHE A 299 9.39 -16.37 1.35
C PHE A 299 8.55 -15.36 2.15
N GLY A 300 8.23 -14.19 1.57
CA GLY A 300 7.39 -13.18 2.21
C GLY A 300 6.00 -13.73 2.57
N GLN A 301 5.37 -14.49 1.67
CA GLN A 301 4.10 -15.16 1.95
C GLN A 301 4.20 -16.19 3.08
N THR A 302 5.30 -16.95 3.14
CA THR A 302 5.54 -17.91 4.23
C THR A 302 5.65 -17.19 5.58
N LEU A 303 6.30 -16.02 5.64
CA LEU A 303 6.35 -15.22 6.85
C LEU A 303 4.96 -14.76 7.31
N ILE A 304 4.08 -14.35 6.38
CA ILE A 304 2.69 -13.96 6.68
C ILE A 304 1.93 -15.17 7.27
N VAL A 305 2.05 -16.35 6.64
CA VAL A 305 1.39 -17.59 7.11
C VAL A 305 1.85 -17.95 8.52
N ILE A 306 3.16 -17.95 8.77
CA ILE A 306 3.72 -18.22 10.10
C ILE A 306 3.18 -17.21 11.12
N ALA A 307 3.21 -15.92 10.78
CA ALA A 307 2.74 -14.86 11.66
C ALA A 307 1.26 -15.03 12.02
N THR A 308 0.39 -15.25 11.03
CA THR A 308 -1.06 -15.38 11.25
C THR A 308 -1.43 -16.66 11.99
N LEU A 309 -0.77 -17.79 11.68
CA LEU A 309 -0.96 -19.05 12.43
C LEU A 309 -0.52 -18.92 13.89
N CYS A 310 0.66 -18.34 14.13
CA CYS A 310 1.14 -18.14 15.50
C CYS A 310 0.27 -17.13 16.27
N ALA A 311 -0.25 -16.10 15.59
CA ALA A 311 -1.15 -15.15 16.21
C ALA A 311 -2.40 -15.82 16.81
N LEU A 312 -2.96 -16.86 16.18
CA LEU A 312 -4.11 -17.61 16.71
C LEU A 312 -3.87 -18.14 18.12
N PHE A 313 -2.65 -18.50 18.48
CA PHE A 313 -2.32 -19.15 19.74
C PHE A 313 -1.64 -18.21 20.75
N PHE A 314 -1.00 -17.16 20.29
CA PHE A 314 -0.11 -16.36 21.13
C PHE A 314 -0.51 -14.88 21.25
N SER A 315 -1.64 -14.43 20.67
CA SER A 315 -2.06 -13.02 20.72
C SER A 315 -2.59 -12.57 22.09
N ALA A 316 -2.82 -13.48 23.04
CA ALA A 316 -3.17 -13.08 24.42
C ALA A 316 -2.03 -12.33 25.14
N ASN A 317 -0.78 -12.55 24.75
CA ASN A 317 0.35 -11.82 25.30
C ASN A 317 0.71 -10.65 24.39
N LYS A 318 0.86 -9.43 24.94
CA LYS A 318 1.08 -8.21 24.16
C LYS A 318 2.37 -8.22 23.33
N TYR A 319 3.45 -8.80 23.82
CA TYR A 319 4.71 -8.83 23.11
C TYR A 319 4.65 -9.76 21.89
N THR A 320 4.02 -10.92 22.03
CA THR A 320 3.84 -11.86 20.92
C THR A 320 2.80 -11.37 19.92
N ALA A 321 1.70 -10.73 20.37
CA ALA A 321 0.70 -10.13 19.51
C ALA A 321 1.31 -9.07 18.60
N VAL A 322 2.05 -8.12 19.18
CA VAL A 322 2.75 -7.06 18.43
C VAL A 322 3.83 -7.64 17.52
N PHE A 323 4.60 -8.63 17.99
CA PHE A 323 5.62 -9.30 17.19
C PHE A 323 5.04 -9.98 15.94
N PHE A 324 3.95 -10.76 16.07
CA PHE A 324 3.36 -11.45 14.93
C PHE A 324 2.63 -10.49 13.98
N LEU A 325 2.03 -9.41 14.48
CA LEU A 325 1.51 -8.34 13.63
C LEU A 325 2.63 -7.69 12.81
N ALA A 326 3.74 -7.35 13.45
CA ALA A 326 4.91 -6.79 12.78
C ALA A 326 5.54 -7.76 11.79
N LEU A 327 5.61 -9.06 12.11
CA LEU A 327 6.14 -10.09 11.22
C LEU A 327 5.27 -10.25 9.95
N ALA A 328 3.94 -10.21 10.09
CA ALA A 328 3.03 -10.22 8.95
C ALA A 328 3.22 -8.97 8.08
N ALA A 329 3.30 -7.79 8.70
CA ALA A 329 3.54 -6.52 8.02
C ALA A 329 4.90 -6.48 7.31
N PHE A 330 5.96 -6.97 7.95
CA PHE A 330 7.28 -7.14 7.35
C PHE A 330 7.21 -8.05 6.11
N GLY A 331 6.61 -9.23 6.23
CA GLY A 331 6.48 -10.20 5.14
C GLY A 331 5.75 -9.62 3.94
N TYR A 332 4.65 -8.88 4.18
CA TYR A 332 3.84 -8.26 3.13
C TYR A 332 4.60 -7.17 2.36
N TYR A 333 5.34 -6.32 3.03
CA TYR A 333 6.14 -5.29 2.36
C TYR A 333 7.47 -5.80 1.82
N PHE A 334 8.00 -6.89 2.38
CA PHE A 334 9.16 -7.59 1.82
C PHE A 334 8.89 -8.12 0.41
N LEU A 335 7.72 -8.69 0.18
CA LEU A 335 7.37 -9.23 -1.15
C LEU A 335 6.91 -8.16 -2.16
N ALA A 336 6.64 -6.92 -1.73
CA ALA A 336 6.00 -5.91 -2.58
C ALA A 336 6.82 -5.59 -3.84
N GLY A 337 8.12 -5.36 -3.73
CA GLY A 337 9.01 -5.10 -4.87
C GLY A 337 9.13 -6.30 -5.82
N PRO A 338 9.52 -7.50 -5.36
CA PRO A 338 9.55 -8.71 -6.17
C PRO A 338 8.21 -9.04 -6.83
N MET A 339 7.09 -8.86 -6.13
CA MET A 339 5.75 -9.08 -6.69
C MET A 339 5.45 -8.11 -7.83
N GLN A 340 5.78 -6.83 -7.65
CA GLN A 340 5.59 -5.83 -8.71
C GLN A 340 6.43 -6.15 -9.95
N ALA A 341 7.65 -6.68 -9.76
CA ALA A 341 8.49 -7.16 -10.86
C ALA A 341 7.83 -8.33 -11.60
N LEU A 342 7.26 -9.31 -10.89
CA LEU A 342 6.54 -10.44 -11.50
C LEU A 342 5.30 -10.01 -12.27
N ILE A 343 4.54 -9.03 -11.78
CA ILE A 343 3.37 -8.48 -12.47
C ILE A 343 3.78 -7.93 -13.84
N ILE A 344 4.92 -7.23 -13.93
CA ILE A 344 5.39 -6.58 -15.17
C ILE A 344 6.13 -7.57 -16.09
N GLN A 345 6.66 -8.68 -15.56
CA GLN A 345 7.39 -9.68 -16.34
C GLN A 345 6.51 -10.31 -17.42
N GLY A 346 7.04 -10.39 -18.64
CA GLY A 346 6.36 -11.03 -19.78
C GLY A 346 5.39 -10.12 -20.55
N THR A 347 5.30 -8.83 -20.20
CA THR A 347 4.35 -7.89 -20.81
C THR A 347 5.05 -6.68 -21.41
N LYS A 348 5.91 -6.91 -22.45
CA LYS A 348 6.74 -5.85 -23.05
C LYS A 348 5.93 -4.66 -23.59
N ASP A 349 4.73 -4.90 -24.11
CA ASP A 349 3.92 -3.89 -24.83
C ASP A 349 2.70 -3.39 -24.04
N ALA A 350 2.39 -3.96 -22.85
CA ALA A 350 1.19 -3.64 -22.08
C ALA A 350 1.45 -3.32 -20.59
N LYS A 351 2.60 -2.78 -20.27
CA LYS A 351 3.05 -2.52 -18.88
C LYS A 351 2.04 -1.71 -18.06
N ILE A 352 1.37 -0.73 -18.69
CA ILE A 352 0.43 0.18 -18.00
C ILE A 352 -0.85 -0.56 -17.62
N ILE A 353 -1.47 -1.31 -18.54
CA ILE A 353 -2.71 -2.06 -18.25
C ILE A 353 -2.43 -3.14 -17.20
N ILE A 354 -1.33 -3.87 -17.33
CA ILE A 354 -0.98 -4.92 -16.36
C ILE A 354 -0.69 -4.33 -14.98
N ALA A 355 -0.03 -3.18 -14.90
CA ALA A 355 0.18 -2.49 -13.63
C ALA A 355 -1.16 -2.01 -13.02
N ALA A 356 -2.08 -1.49 -13.84
CA ALA A 356 -3.42 -1.11 -13.40
C ALA A 356 -4.23 -2.32 -12.90
N LEU A 357 -4.19 -3.45 -13.63
CA LEU A 357 -4.80 -4.71 -13.19
C LEU A 357 -4.16 -5.26 -11.92
N GLY A 358 -2.85 -5.07 -11.73
CA GLY A 358 -2.17 -5.35 -10.48
C GLY A 358 -2.78 -4.56 -9.31
N GLN A 359 -3.03 -3.26 -9.48
CA GLN A 359 -3.71 -2.43 -8.47
C GLN A 359 -5.15 -2.91 -8.20
N VAL A 360 -5.88 -3.30 -9.25
CA VAL A 360 -7.22 -3.90 -9.09
C VAL A 360 -7.12 -5.20 -8.30
N ALA A 361 -6.16 -6.07 -8.61
CA ALA A 361 -5.96 -7.34 -7.89
C ALA A 361 -5.61 -7.10 -6.41
N TYR A 362 -4.69 -6.18 -6.10
CA TYR A 362 -4.35 -5.81 -4.73
C TYR A 362 -5.56 -5.29 -3.95
N ASN A 363 -6.34 -4.39 -4.54
CA ASN A 363 -7.47 -3.77 -3.86
C ASN A 363 -8.70 -4.67 -3.79
N SER A 364 -8.96 -5.49 -4.81
CA SER A 364 -9.98 -6.55 -4.72
C SER A 364 -9.64 -7.55 -3.61
N ALA A 365 -8.36 -7.90 -3.48
CA ALA A 365 -7.85 -8.77 -2.43
C ALA A 365 -8.00 -8.14 -1.04
N ASN A 366 -7.71 -6.84 -0.91
CA ASN A 366 -7.95 -6.08 0.32
C ASN A 366 -9.44 -6.14 0.71
N ALA A 367 -10.35 -5.83 -0.22
CA ALA A 367 -11.79 -5.87 0.02
C ALA A 367 -12.27 -7.26 0.45
N ILE A 368 -11.91 -8.30 -0.31
CA ILE A 368 -12.30 -9.69 -0.03
C ILE A 368 -11.66 -10.19 1.25
N GLY A 369 -10.39 -9.87 1.49
CA GLY A 369 -9.68 -10.26 2.70
C GLY A 369 -10.31 -9.67 3.96
N ALA A 370 -10.54 -8.37 3.99
CA ALA A 370 -11.18 -7.70 5.11
C ALA A 370 -12.60 -8.26 5.38
N TRP A 371 -13.38 -8.51 4.31
CA TRP A 371 -14.68 -9.15 4.43
C TRP A 371 -14.60 -10.57 5.00
N LEU A 372 -13.71 -11.43 4.48
CA LEU A 372 -13.53 -12.80 4.97
C LEU A 372 -13.06 -12.83 6.43
N GLY A 373 -12.19 -11.89 6.83
CA GLY A 373 -11.79 -11.73 8.23
C GLY A 373 -12.97 -11.38 9.11
N GLY A 374 -13.85 -10.46 8.66
CA GLY A 374 -15.07 -10.08 9.34
C GLY A 374 -16.06 -11.23 9.49
N GLU A 375 -16.28 -12.02 8.42
CA GLU A 375 -17.17 -13.19 8.50
C GLU A 375 -16.62 -14.26 9.46
N ALA A 376 -15.30 -14.47 9.53
CA ALA A 376 -14.71 -15.36 10.51
C ALA A 376 -14.94 -14.89 11.96
N ILE A 377 -14.80 -13.60 12.23
CA ILE A 377 -15.09 -12.99 13.54
C ILE A 377 -16.57 -13.15 13.88
N LYS A 378 -17.47 -12.86 12.96
CA LYS A 378 -18.91 -12.96 13.12
C LYS A 378 -19.37 -14.37 13.50
N VAL A 379 -18.78 -15.42 12.90
CA VAL A 379 -19.12 -16.82 13.18
C VAL A 379 -18.64 -17.27 14.56
N SER A 380 -17.49 -16.76 15.01
CA SER A 380 -16.81 -17.24 16.23
C SER A 380 -16.97 -16.34 17.44
N ASP A 381 -17.43 -15.09 17.22
CA ASP A 381 -17.48 -14.01 18.22
C ASP A 381 -16.10 -13.70 18.84
N SER A 382 -15.02 -13.90 18.07
CA SER A 382 -13.64 -13.67 18.52
C SER A 382 -12.82 -12.98 17.44
N SER A 383 -12.22 -11.82 17.76
CA SER A 383 -11.46 -11.01 16.80
C SER A 383 -10.25 -11.73 16.20
N ILE A 384 -9.64 -12.69 16.91
CA ILE A 384 -8.45 -13.40 16.44
C ILE A 384 -8.76 -14.40 15.32
N THR A 385 -10.00 -14.82 15.16
CA THR A 385 -10.37 -15.82 14.15
C THR A 385 -10.23 -15.32 12.71
N CYS A 386 -10.12 -14.00 12.50
CA CYS A 386 -9.75 -13.42 11.21
C CYS A 386 -8.39 -13.94 10.71
N ALA A 387 -7.53 -14.42 11.59
CA ALA A 387 -6.26 -15.05 11.24
C ALA A 387 -6.42 -16.42 10.55
N ILE A 388 -7.58 -17.08 10.64
CA ILE A 388 -7.86 -18.35 9.93
C ILE A 388 -7.91 -18.13 8.42
N PRO A 389 -8.83 -17.31 7.85
CA PRO A 389 -8.82 -17.03 6.42
C PRO A 389 -7.51 -16.38 5.97
N ALA A 390 -6.86 -15.58 6.82
CA ALA A 390 -5.55 -15.01 6.53
C ALA A 390 -4.50 -16.09 6.26
N SER A 391 -4.42 -17.10 7.13
CA SER A 391 -3.48 -18.22 7.01
C SER A 391 -3.80 -19.09 5.79
N VAL A 392 -5.07 -19.38 5.52
CA VAL A 392 -5.49 -20.21 4.38
C VAL A 392 -5.15 -19.53 3.06
N LEU A 393 -5.51 -18.26 2.89
CA LEU A 393 -5.24 -17.49 1.67
C LEU A 393 -3.73 -17.30 1.48
N GLY A 394 -3.01 -16.94 2.55
CA GLY A 394 -1.55 -16.80 2.53
C GLY A 394 -0.84 -18.10 2.15
N PHE A 395 -1.28 -19.23 2.70
CA PHE A 395 -0.75 -20.56 2.37
C PHE A 395 -0.99 -20.92 0.91
N ALA A 396 -2.20 -20.69 0.39
CA ALA A 396 -2.50 -20.93 -1.03
C ALA A 396 -1.60 -20.09 -1.94
N SER A 397 -1.37 -18.81 -1.60
CA SER A 397 -0.43 -17.95 -2.33
C SER A 397 1.01 -18.44 -2.24
N ALA A 398 1.48 -18.85 -1.05
CA ALA A 398 2.83 -19.37 -0.86
C ALA A 398 3.06 -20.62 -1.71
N VAL A 399 2.14 -21.59 -1.70
CA VAL A 399 2.18 -22.80 -2.52
C VAL A 399 2.22 -22.46 -4.01
N LEU A 400 1.41 -21.50 -4.46
CA LEU A 400 1.39 -21.04 -5.85
C LEU A 400 2.77 -20.52 -6.27
N PHE A 401 3.38 -19.60 -5.50
CA PHE A 401 4.67 -19.01 -5.86
C PHE A 401 5.84 -19.99 -5.73
N VAL A 402 5.79 -20.93 -4.80
CA VAL A 402 6.73 -22.06 -4.74
C VAL A 402 6.61 -22.91 -6.01
N SER A 403 5.38 -23.21 -6.46
CA SER A 403 5.14 -23.98 -7.69
C SER A 403 5.65 -23.24 -8.92
N ILE A 404 5.40 -21.92 -9.02
CA ILE A 404 5.92 -21.07 -10.09
C ILE A 404 7.46 -21.09 -10.09
N PHE A 405 8.10 -20.99 -8.93
CA PHE A 405 9.55 -21.03 -8.80
C PHE A 405 10.14 -22.33 -9.37
N PHE A 406 9.59 -23.48 -9.01
CA PHE A 406 10.08 -24.78 -9.53
C PHE A 406 9.81 -24.93 -11.03
N TYR A 407 8.64 -24.50 -11.51
CA TYR A 407 8.30 -24.54 -12.93
C TYR A 407 9.26 -23.69 -13.77
N SER A 408 9.50 -22.45 -13.35
CA SER A 408 10.39 -21.52 -14.05
C SER A 408 11.84 -21.99 -14.04
N ARG A 409 12.30 -22.61 -12.93
CA ARG A 409 13.63 -23.23 -12.83
C ARG A 409 13.80 -24.41 -13.81
N LYS A 410 12.80 -25.28 -13.90
CA LYS A 410 12.82 -26.42 -14.83
C LYS A 410 12.92 -25.96 -16.29
N ARG A 411 12.16 -24.93 -16.66
CA ARG A 411 12.17 -24.35 -18.01
C ARG A 411 13.52 -23.71 -18.35
N THR A 412 14.15 -23.02 -17.40
CA THR A 412 15.49 -22.44 -17.60
C THR A 412 16.54 -23.53 -17.82
N ASN A 413 16.52 -24.60 -17.02
CA ASN A 413 17.46 -25.73 -17.15
C ASN A 413 17.30 -26.47 -18.50
N GLN A 414 16.07 -26.60 -18.99
CA GLN A 414 15.82 -27.20 -20.31
C GLN A 414 16.35 -26.33 -21.47
N LEU A 415 16.32 -24.99 -21.33
CA LEU A 415 16.84 -24.07 -22.34
C LEU A 415 18.38 -23.92 -22.32
N THR A 416 19.00 -24.17 -21.16
CA THR A 416 20.46 -24.04 -20.97
C THR A 416 21.20 -25.38 -21.07
N GLY A 417 20.49 -26.51 -21.30
CA GLY A 417 21.11 -27.84 -21.44
C GLY A 417 21.74 -28.39 -20.15
N ARG A 418 21.35 -27.84 -18.98
CA ARG A 418 21.78 -28.33 -17.66
C ARG A 418 20.67 -29.06 -16.92
#